data_f7d58f925ba8bbc31125e73c041ede7c
#
_entry.id   f7d58f925ba8bbc31125e73c041ede7c
#
_cell.length_a   1.000
_cell.length_b   1.000
_cell.length_c   1.000
_cell.angle_alpha   90.00
_cell.angle_beta   90.00
_cell.angle_gamma   90.00
#
_symmetry.space_group_name_H-M   'P 1'
#
loop_
_entity.id
_entity.type
_entity.pdbx_description
1 polymer ?
#
loop_
_entity_poly.entity_id
_entity_poly.type
_entity_poly.pdbx_seq_one_letter_code
_entity_poly.pdbx_strand_id
1 'polypeptide(L)'
;MKTNQLRVVTLVLALFVCCVTLSAQKFAIFSDIHVTPGNANEAKLKAAVAEVNKSDVDYVLVSGDLTNEGSDEQLHNVKSIFDAFTKPYYIIPGNHENTWSQSACKTFNDLWGADRFVFTVGDLVVVGMNC
;
A
#
# COMPACT_ATOMS: atom_id res chain seq x y z
N MET A 1 -28.76 -13.20 -47.65
CA MET A 1 -28.88 -12.04 -46.73
C MET A 1 -28.81 -12.46 -45.26
N LYS A 2 -29.45 -13.54 -44.81
CA LYS A 2 -29.46 -13.96 -43.37
C LYS A 2 -28.09 -14.33 -42.81
N THR A 3 -27.18 -14.94 -43.59
CA THR A 3 -25.84 -15.34 -43.13
C THR A 3 -24.88 -14.18 -42.84
N ASN A 4 -25.01 -13.08 -43.58
CA ASN A 4 -24.17 -11.89 -43.32
C ASN A 4 -24.61 -11.11 -42.08
N GLN A 5 -25.90 -11.06 -41.78
CA GLN A 5 -26.40 -10.45 -40.55
C GLN A 5 -25.95 -11.23 -39.31
N LEU A 6 -25.97 -12.56 -39.36
CA LEU A 6 -25.52 -13.39 -38.25
C LEU A 6 -24.01 -13.17 -37.98
N ARG A 7 -23.18 -13.10 -39.03
CA ARG A 7 -21.73 -12.82 -38.91
C ARG A 7 -21.44 -11.44 -38.31
N VAL A 8 -22.19 -10.42 -38.70
CA VAL A 8 -22.04 -9.07 -38.17
C VAL A 8 -22.45 -9.03 -36.68
N VAL A 9 -23.54 -9.67 -36.31
CA VAL A 9 -23.99 -9.76 -34.89
C VAL A 9 -22.97 -10.50 -34.05
N THR A 10 -22.40 -11.62 -34.56
CA THR A 10 -21.36 -12.38 -33.84
C THR A 10 -20.09 -11.56 -33.68
N LEU A 11 -19.69 -10.79 -34.70
CA LEU A 11 -18.50 -9.92 -34.63
C LEU A 11 -18.70 -8.76 -33.64
N VAL A 12 -19.87 -8.14 -33.61
CA VAL A 12 -20.22 -7.08 -32.65
C VAL A 12 -20.28 -7.62 -31.23
N LEU A 13 -20.85 -8.83 -31.03
CA LEU A 13 -20.89 -9.48 -29.74
C LEU A 13 -19.47 -9.85 -29.25
N ALA A 14 -18.59 -10.32 -30.14
CA ALA A 14 -17.20 -10.63 -29.84
C ALA A 14 -16.39 -9.38 -29.48
N LEU A 15 -16.65 -8.27 -30.16
CA LEU A 15 -16.06 -6.96 -29.82
C LEU A 15 -16.57 -6.43 -28.47
N PHE A 16 -17.82 -6.65 -28.12
CA PHE A 16 -18.40 -6.24 -26.84
C PHE A 16 -17.86 -7.10 -25.66
N VAL A 17 -17.61 -8.38 -25.88
CA VAL A 17 -17.00 -9.28 -24.86
C VAL A 17 -15.51 -8.97 -24.68
N CYS A 18 -14.83 -8.37 -25.69
CA CYS A 18 -13.42 -7.99 -25.61
C CYS A 18 -13.20 -6.64 -24.86
N CYS A 19 -14.28 -5.91 -24.54
CA CYS A 19 -14.24 -4.80 -23.57
C CYS A 19 -14.30 -5.30 -22.12
N VAL A 20 -13.57 -6.36 -21.80
CA VAL A 20 -13.23 -6.63 -20.39
C VAL A 20 -12.37 -5.45 -19.96
N THR A 21 -12.90 -4.66 -19.07
CA THR A 21 -12.14 -3.57 -18.43
C THR A 21 -10.92 -4.18 -17.77
N LEU A 22 -9.76 -4.06 -18.41
CA LEU A 22 -8.47 -4.31 -17.78
C LEU A 22 -8.33 -3.25 -16.68
N SER A 23 -8.78 -3.58 -15.48
CA SER A 23 -8.56 -2.74 -14.32
C SER A 23 -7.12 -2.93 -13.89
N ALA A 24 -6.26 -1.96 -14.21
CA ALA A 24 -4.91 -1.93 -13.66
C ALA A 24 -4.99 -1.67 -12.16
N GLN A 25 -4.27 -2.44 -11.36
CA GLN A 25 -4.17 -2.23 -9.92
C GLN A 25 -3.39 -0.95 -9.62
N LYS A 26 -3.90 -0.13 -8.72
CA LYS A 26 -3.32 1.16 -8.35
C LYS A 26 -2.73 1.09 -6.96
N PHE A 27 -1.48 1.50 -6.85
CA PHE A 27 -0.72 1.48 -5.61
C PHE A 27 -0.35 2.90 -5.19
N ALA A 28 -0.52 3.25 -3.92
CA ALA A 28 0.19 4.34 -3.28
C ALA A 28 1.44 3.79 -2.61
N ILE A 29 2.56 4.51 -2.72
CA ILE A 29 3.83 4.10 -2.11
C ILE A 29 4.29 5.22 -1.17
N PHE A 30 4.61 4.84 0.07
CA PHE A 30 5.20 5.69 1.09
C PHE A 30 6.61 5.21 1.42
N SER A 31 7.54 6.15 1.54
CA SER A 31 8.93 5.91 1.93
C SER A 31 9.47 7.11 2.69
N ASP A 32 10.44 6.90 3.56
CA ASP A 32 11.21 7.98 4.21
C ASP A 32 10.32 9.04 4.87
N ILE A 33 9.38 8.59 5.67
CA ILE A 33 8.34 9.44 6.27
C ILE A 33 8.91 10.26 7.43
N HIS A 34 9.77 9.66 8.26
CA HIS A 34 10.49 10.29 9.37
C HIS A 34 9.59 11.09 10.32
N VAL A 35 8.57 10.43 10.85
CA VAL A 35 7.65 11.05 11.82
C VAL A 35 8.26 11.04 13.23
N THR A 36 8.21 12.19 13.87
CA THR A 36 8.33 12.35 15.32
C THR A 36 7.05 13.01 15.82
N PRO A 37 6.45 12.59 16.94
CA PRO A 37 5.24 13.21 17.47
C PRO A 37 5.35 14.73 17.55
N GLY A 38 4.40 15.42 16.93
CA GLY A 38 4.36 16.88 16.86
C GLY A 38 5.21 17.54 15.78
N ASN A 39 5.99 16.78 14.99
CA ASN A 39 6.74 17.37 13.88
C ASN A 39 5.86 17.61 12.64
N ALA A 40 6.38 18.38 11.67
CA ALA A 40 5.65 18.70 10.45
C ALA A 40 5.30 17.47 9.62
N ASN A 41 6.10 16.39 9.70
CA ASN A 41 5.87 15.17 8.94
C ASN A 41 4.66 14.37 9.47
N GLU A 42 4.38 14.46 10.77
CA GLU A 42 3.17 13.86 11.34
C GLU A 42 1.89 14.44 10.69
N ALA A 43 1.82 15.78 10.61
CA ALA A 43 0.67 16.44 9.97
C ALA A 43 0.56 16.11 8.47
N LYS A 44 1.70 16.04 7.77
CA LYS A 44 1.75 15.64 6.35
C LYS A 44 1.29 14.20 6.17
N LEU A 45 1.73 13.27 7.04
CA LEU A 45 1.32 11.87 6.97
C LEU A 45 -0.19 11.73 7.19
N LYS A 46 -0.77 12.39 8.19
CA LYS A 46 -2.22 12.40 8.42
C LYS A 46 -2.99 12.92 7.20
N ALA A 47 -2.50 13.98 6.56
CA ALA A 47 -3.10 14.51 5.35
C ALA A 47 -2.98 13.52 4.17
N ALA A 48 -1.81 12.89 3.99
CA ALA A 48 -1.59 11.91 2.93
C ALA A 48 -2.48 10.67 3.09
N VAL A 49 -2.65 10.15 4.32
CA VAL A 49 -3.59 9.06 4.62
C VAL A 49 -5.03 9.45 4.25
N ALA A 50 -5.44 10.66 4.59
CA ALA A 50 -6.78 11.16 4.24
C ALA A 50 -6.99 11.29 2.72
N GLU A 51 -5.97 11.71 1.97
CA GLU A 51 -6.04 11.79 0.50
C GLU A 51 -6.06 10.39 -0.14
N VAL A 52 -5.24 9.45 0.32
CA VAL A 52 -5.27 8.06 -0.14
C VAL A 52 -6.65 7.43 0.09
N ASN A 53 -7.27 7.67 1.24
CA ASN A 53 -8.61 7.14 1.54
C ASN A 53 -9.69 7.65 0.58
N LYS A 54 -9.53 8.87 0.03
CA LYS A 54 -10.46 9.47 -0.97
C LYS A 54 -10.14 9.06 -2.41
N SER A 55 -8.93 8.56 -2.64
CA SER A 55 -8.45 8.20 -3.98
C SER A 55 -9.01 6.87 -4.45
N ASP A 56 -8.78 6.55 -5.72
CA ASP A 56 -9.10 5.27 -6.35
C ASP A 56 -7.95 4.24 -6.27
N VAL A 57 -7.04 4.44 -5.31
CA VAL A 57 -5.96 3.50 -5.01
C VAL A 57 -6.53 2.22 -4.41
N ASP A 58 -6.02 1.09 -4.83
CA ASP A 58 -6.43 -0.24 -4.35
C ASP A 58 -5.62 -0.68 -3.13
N TYR A 59 -4.32 -0.40 -3.12
CA TYR A 59 -3.37 -0.86 -2.10
C TYR A 59 -2.37 0.22 -1.73
N VAL A 60 -1.85 0.15 -0.51
CA VAL A 60 -0.78 1.02 -0.02
C VAL A 60 0.45 0.16 0.29
N LEU A 61 1.62 0.58 -0.19
CA LEU A 61 2.90 -0.02 0.11
C LEU A 61 3.74 0.97 0.91
N VAL A 62 4.37 0.51 1.98
CA VAL A 62 5.22 1.33 2.84
C VAL A 62 6.59 0.67 2.95
N SER A 63 7.62 1.35 2.48
CA SER A 63 8.97 0.78 2.36
C SER A 63 9.93 1.15 3.50
N GLY A 64 9.37 1.57 4.66
CA GLY A 64 10.16 1.83 5.86
C GLY A 64 10.57 3.29 6.05
N ASP A 65 11.49 3.51 6.99
CA ASP A 65 11.91 4.80 7.54
C ASP A 65 10.71 5.65 7.95
N LEU A 66 9.87 5.01 8.77
CA LEU A 66 8.60 5.58 9.25
C LEU A 66 8.83 6.69 10.25
N THR A 67 9.85 6.50 11.07
CA THR A 67 10.16 7.31 12.23
C THR A 67 11.54 7.92 12.11
N ASN A 68 11.80 8.95 12.87
CA ASN A 68 13.11 9.61 12.85
C ASN A 68 14.15 8.88 13.69
N GLU A 69 13.74 8.22 14.79
CA GLU A 69 14.64 7.63 15.77
C GLU A 69 14.35 6.15 16.07
N GLY A 70 13.30 5.58 15.52
CA GLY A 70 12.91 4.19 15.77
C GLY A 70 12.47 3.92 17.22
N SER A 71 12.05 4.95 17.96
CA SER A 71 11.57 4.74 19.33
C SER A 71 10.19 4.07 19.34
N ASP A 72 9.91 3.34 20.42
CA ASP A 72 8.62 2.67 20.58
C ASP A 72 7.46 3.66 20.56
N GLU A 73 7.61 4.84 21.15
CA GLU A 73 6.62 5.91 21.12
C GLU A 73 6.32 6.37 19.69
N GLN A 74 7.37 6.61 18.89
CA GLN A 74 7.22 7.04 17.50
C GLN A 74 6.54 5.96 16.65
N LEU A 75 6.89 4.69 16.84
CA LEU A 75 6.26 3.56 16.14
C LEU A 75 4.77 3.45 16.46
N HIS A 76 4.39 3.55 17.73
CA HIS A 76 2.99 3.56 18.14
C HIS A 76 2.22 4.75 17.56
N ASN A 77 2.85 5.94 17.51
CA ASN A 77 2.25 7.12 16.90
C ASN A 77 1.98 6.89 15.40
N VAL A 78 2.96 6.40 14.64
CA VAL A 78 2.78 6.10 13.21
C VAL A 78 1.72 5.02 13.01
N LYS A 79 1.73 3.96 13.84
CA LYS A 79 0.70 2.90 13.79
C LYS A 79 -0.70 3.49 13.94
N SER A 80 -0.91 4.40 14.90
CA SER A 80 -2.20 5.03 15.11
C SER A 80 -2.68 5.85 13.90
N ILE A 81 -1.74 6.46 13.16
CA ILE A 81 -2.06 7.20 11.93
C ILE A 81 -2.41 6.23 10.80
N PHE A 82 -1.65 5.12 10.64
CA PHE A 82 -1.90 4.12 9.61
C PHE A 82 -3.18 3.32 9.86
N ASP A 83 -3.62 3.16 11.11
CA ASP A 83 -4.91 2.54 11.43
C ASP A 83 -6.11 3.33 10.88
N ALA A 84 -5.91 4.58 10.46
CA ALA A 84 -6.90 5.36 9.74
C ALA A 84 -6.99 5.04 8.24
N PHE A 85 -6.11 4.22 7.66
CA PHE A 85 -6.27 3.76 6.28
C PHE A 85 -7.56 2.92 6.14
N THR A 86 -8.33 3.22 5.11
CA THR A 86 -9.49 2.42 4.68
C THR A 86 -9.14 1.43 3.59
N LYS A 87 -7.90 1.48 3.10
CA LYS A 87 -7.32 0.60 2.10
C LYS A 87 -6.37 -0.40 2.76
N PRO A 88 -6.25 -1.63 2.23
CA PRO A 88 -5.22 -2.54 2.72
C PRO A 88 -3.83 -1.93 2.52
N TYR A 89 -3.02 -1.98 3.55
CA TYR A 89 -1.63 -1.54 3.47
C TYR A 89 -0.67 -2.65 3.89
N TYR A 90 0.49 -2.65 3.26
CA TYR A 90 1.57 -3.59 3.48
C TYR A 90 2.85 -2.82 3.75
N ILE A 91 3.61 -3.24 4.74
CA ILE A 91 4.70 -2.46 5.29
C ILE A 91 5.91 -3.34 5.58
N ILE A 92 7.08 -2.78 5.32
CA ILE A 92 8.36 -3.31 5.80
C ILE A 92 9.06 -2.24 6.63
N PRO A 93 9.93 -2.63 7.59
CA PRO A 93 10.76 -1.68 8.32
C PRO A 93 11.88 -1.13 7.44
N GLY A 94 12.30 0.11 7.69
CA GLY A 94 13.54 0.66 7.21
C GLY A 94 14.68 0.49 8.23
N ASN A 95 15.83 1.12 7.97
CA ASN A 95 16.95 1.06 8.91
C ASN A 95 16.66 1.79 10.22
N HIS A 96 15.79 2.80 10.23
CA HIS A 96 15.36 3.48 11.46
C HIS A 96 14.56 2.56 12.38
N GLU A 97 13.75 1.66 11.84
CA GLU A 97 12.95 0.69 12.59
C GLU A 97 13.72 -0.57 12.95
N ASN A 98 14.77 -0.90 12.21
CA ASN A 98 15.57 -2.09 12.39
C ASN A 98 16.87 -1.82 13.14
N THR A 99 17.84 -1.15 12.51
CA THR A 99 19.21 -1.00 13.04
C THR A 99 19.30 0.05 14.13
N TRP A 100 18.53 1.14 14.00
CA TRP A 100 18.59 2.29 14.91
C TRP A 100 17.45 2.32 15.94
N SER A 101 16.53 1.35 15.84
CA SER A 101 15.38 1.31 16.73
C SER A 101 15.76 0.97 18.17
N GLN A 102 14.99 1.48 19.11
CA GLN A 102 15.11 1.17 20.53
C GLN A 102 14.96 -0.32 20.82
N SER A 103 14.13 -1.03 20.07
CA SER A 103 13.75 -2.42 20.30
C SER A 103 14.28 -3.40 19.25
N ALA A 104 15.20 -2.97 18.37
CA ALA A 104 15.76 -3.79 17.30
C ALA A 104 14.69 -4.53 16.49
N CYS A 105 13.76 -3.79 15.89
CA CYS A 105 12.64 -4.30 15.12
C CYS A 105 11.53 -5.05 15.89
N LYS A 106 11.72 -5.26 17.20
CA LYS A 106 10.72 -6.03 17.99
C LYS A 106 9.38 -5.29 18.01
N THR A 107 9.36 -4.02 18.39
CA THR A 107 8.10 -3.23 18.45
C THR A 107 7.46 -3.11 17.09
N PHE A 108 8.24 -2.97 16.02
CA PHE A 108 7.71 -3.03 14.65
C PHE A 108 6.96 -4.34 14.39
N ASN A 109 7.58 -5.47 14.69
CA ASN A 109 6.95 -6.78 14.50
C ASN A 109 5.72 -7.00 15.39
N ASP A 110 5.73 -6.49 16.61
CA ASP A 110 4.57 -6.54 17.51
C ASP A 110 3.37 -5.74 16.95
N LEU A 111 3.63 -4.63 16.26
CA LEU A 111 2.60 -3.74 15.70
C LEU A 111 2.07 -4.20 14.33
N TRP A 112 2.90 -4.78 13.48
CA TRP A 112 2.55 -5.14 12.10
C TRP A 112 2.70 -6.63 11.77
N GLY A 113 3.19 -7.43 12.70
CA GLY A 113 3.23 -8.89 12.61
C GLY A 113 4.46 -9.49 11.96
N ALA A 114 5.11 -8.80 11.02
CA ALA A 114 6.31 -9.28 10.34
C ALA A 114 7.09 -8.16 9.65
N ASP A 115 8.38 -8.41 9.41
CA ASP A 115 9.30 -7.54 8.67
C ASP A 115 9.27 -7.78 7.15
N ARG A 116 8.32 -8.54 6.67
CA ARG A 116 8.17 -8.94 5.27
C ARG A 116 6.72 -9.27 4.95
N PHE A 117 6.37 -9.21 3.68
CA PHE A 117 5.05 -9.63 3.21
C PHE A 117 5.10 -10.22 1.79
N VAL A 118 4.11 -11.04 1.49
CA VAL A 118 3.79 -11.51 0.13
C VAL A 118 2.28 -11.47 -0.02
N PHE A 119 1.80 -10.91 -1.12
CA PHE A 119 0.40 -11.02 -1.51
C PHE A 119 0.25 -11.06 -3.02
N THR A 120 -0.89 -11.56 -3.49
CA THR A 120 -1.21 -11.65 -4.91
C THR A 120 -2.41 -10.77 -5.23
N VAL A 121 -2.35 -10.04 -6.32
CA VAL A 121 -3.45 -9.24 -6.84
C VAL A 121 -3.53 -9.40 -8.36
N GLY A 122 -4.61 -10.02 -8.86
CA GLY A 122 -4.66 -10.47 -10.25
C GLY A 122 -3.51 -11.44 -10.54
N ASP A 123 -2.75 -11.17 -11.58
CA ASP A 123 -1.56 -11.95 -11.97
C ASP A 123 -0.25 -11.42 -11.36
N LEU A 124 -0.33 -10.36 -10.53
CA LEU A 124 0.82 -9.73 -9.90
C LEU A 124 1.08 -10.35 -8.52
N VAL A 125 2.32 -10.77 -8.28
CA VAL A 125 2.81 -11.13 -6.94
C VAL A 125 3.66 -9.99 -6.40
N VAL A 126 3.28 -9.44 -5.26
CA VAL A 126 3.99 -8.35 -4.58
C VAL A 126 4.71 -8.90 -3.38
N VAL A 127 6.01 -8.63 -3.30
CA VAL A 127 6.89 -9.09 -2.21
C VAL A 127 7.57 -7.89 -1.59
N GLY A 128 7.44 -7.74 -0.27
CA GLY A 128 8.22 -6.81 0.53
C GLY A 128 9.16 -7.58 1.45
N MET A 129 10.42 -7.18 1.48
CA MET A 129 11.45 -7.82 2.30
C MET A 129 12.30 -6.76 3.00
N ASN A 130 12.57 -6.99 4.27
CA ASN A 130 13.60 -6.27 5.03
C ASN A 130 14.99 -6.82 4.63
N CYS A 131 15.99 -5.95 4.44
CA CYS A 131 17.36 -6.28 4.06
C CYS A 131 18.35 -5.94 5.16
#